data_9d01ab04ce878db8cde5bfdc8ca42c46
#
_entry.id   9d01ab04ce878db8cde5bfdc8ca42c46
#
_cell.length_a   1.000
_cell.length_b   1.000
_cell.length_c   1.000
_cell.angle_alpha   90.00
_cell.angle_beta   90.00
_cell.angle_gamma   90.00
#
_symmetry.space_group_name_H-M   'P 1'
#
loop_
_entity.id
_entity.type
_entity.pdbx_description
1 polymer ?
#
loop_
_entity_poly.entity_id
_entity_poly.type
_entity_poly.pdbx_seq_one_letter_code
_entity_poly.pdbx_strand_id
1 'polypeptide(L)'
;MRAAFVVDSGPAIGLGHLSRSLLLLDALTQKGVACRLYTADPAAADALGRTAEPLPAPLGKLPKTDLVVCDSYRLNESDFTALRGRCRLLATLDDTADRPLPVDVIINHNLYAAQLGYEALSTAKVLAGPDYALVNDKVMAAAHHRRSHPPENAVVISFGGTDDGAIAAKVAGELLSRCDARIDVIVAASRQPAAAIRDLAQSHPGRVVLHRGADVPALLSHARLYLGAAGMMSFEAFAIGLFLVVVPIADNQRPGAEALLRYGHDMVAELDPEKLAEHAARRLKSPPVITLAPIDGKGPERLAAELLHEIAQRH
;
A
#
# COMPACT_ATOMS: atom_id res chain seq x y z
N MET A 1 -18.94 -18.74 10.39
CA MET A 1 -18.25 -18.70 9.11
C MET A 1 -16.74 -18.60 9.34
N ARG A 2 -15.92 -19.24 8.50
CA ARG A 2 -14.45 -19.26 8.61
C ARG A 2 -13.82 -18.76 7.33
N ALA A 3 -12.76 -17.96 7.45
CA ALA A 3 -11.96 -17.47 6.32
C ALA A 3 -10.47 -17.78 6.53
N ALA A 4 -9.78 -18.07 5.45
CA ALA A 4 -8.32 -18.20 5.40
C ALA A 4 -7.75 -17.16 4.44
N PHE A 5 -6.77 -16.42 4.92
CA PHE A 5 -5.98 -15.48 4.11
C PHE A 5 -4.64 -16.13 3.77
N VAL A 6 -4.32 -16.20 2.49
CA VAL A 6 -3.05 -16.71 1.95
C VAL A 6 -2.30 -15.52 1.38
N VAL A 7 -1.28 -15.04 2.11
CA VAL A 7 -0.66 -13.74 1.83
C VAL A 7 0.85 -13.87 1.66
N ASP A 8 1.37 -13.24 0.63
CA ASP A 8 2.81 -13.14 0.44
C ASP A 8 3.46 -12.26 1.52
N SER A 9 4.58 -12.72 2.04
CA SER A 9 5.42 -11.99 2.97
C SER A 9 6.88 -12.38 2.82
N GLY A 10 7.76 -11.56 3.37
CA GLY A 10 9.19 -11.80 3.44
C GLY A 10 10.02 -10.56 3.09
N PRO A 11 11.34 -10.62 3.33
CA PRO A 11 12.22 -9.45 3.21
C PRO A 11 12.25 -8.79 1.82
N ALA A 12 12.05 -9.57 0.76
CA ALA A 12 12.04 -9.09 -0.63
C ALA A 12 10.68 -8.51 -1.08
N ILE A 13 9.59 -8.85 -0.37
CA ILE A 13 8.22 -8.48 -0.75
C ILE A 13 7.76 -7.22 -0.01
N GLY A 14 8.31 -7.00 1.18
CA GLY A 14 7.87 -5.93 2.07
C GLY A 14 6.57 -6.26 2.81
N LEU A 15 5.95 -5.24 3.40
CA LEU A 15 4.76 -5.38 4.26
C LEU A 15 3.44 -5.01 3.56
N GLY A 16 3.47 -4.57 2.29
CA GLY A 16 2.30 -4.04 1.60
C GLY A 16 1.13 -5.04 1.50
N HIS A 17 1.42 -6.28 1.07
CA HIS A 17 0.41 -7.36 0.98
C HIS A 17 -0.19 -7.68 2.36
N LEU A 18 0.65 -7.83 3.38
CA LEU A 18 0.17 -8.07 4.73
C LEU A 18 -0.71 -6.92 5.24
N SER A 19 -0.24 -5.68 5.10
CA SER A 19 -0.97 -4.51 5.60
C SER A 19 -2.37 -4.39 4.98
N ARG A 20 -2.49 -4.51 3.66
CA ARG A 20 -3.80 -4.41 3.00
C ARG A 20 -4.70 -5.61 3.28
N SER A 21 -4.14 -6.82 3.32
CA SER A 21 -4.90 -8.03 3.63
C SER A 21 -5.44 -8.02 5.06
N LEU A 22 -4.69 -7.48 6.02
CA LEU A 22 -5.11 -7.35 7.41
C LEU A 22 -6.31 -6.40 7.56
N LEU A 23 -6.42 -5.35 6.77
CA LEU A 23 -7.59 -4.45 6.79
C LEU A 23 -8.87 -5.19 6.40
N LEU A 24 -8.82 -6.03 5.37
CA LEU A 24 -9.96 -6.85 4.97
C LEU A 24 -10.25 -7.96 5.99
N LEU A 25 -9.20 -8.57 6.55
CA LEU A 25 -9.33 -9.57 7.61
C LEU A 25 -10.04 -8.99 8.84
N ASP A 26 -9.66 -7.79 9.26
CA ASP A 26 -10.28 -7.10 10.38
C ASP A 26 -11.76 -6.77 10.10
N ALA A 27 -12.07 -6.28 8.91
CA ALA A 27 -13.45 -5.99 8.52
C ALA A 27 -14.33 -7.25 8.50
N LEU A 28 -13.82 -8.40 8.04
CA LEU A 28 -14.53 -9.67 8.12
C LEU A 28 -14.69 -10.15 9.56
N THR A 29 -13.65 -9.98 10.40
CA THR A 29 -13.69 -10.36 11.82
C THR A 29 -14.74 -9.55 12.57
N GLN A 30 -14.85 -8.25 12.31
CA GLN A 30 -15.90 -7.38 12.87
C GLN A 30 -17.32 -7.84 12.48
N LYS A 31 -17.46 -8.51 11.33
CA LYS A 31 -18.72 -9.12 10.89
C LYS A 31 -18.93 -10.56 11.41
N GLY A 32 -18.12 -11.02 12.37
CA GLY A 32 -18.25 -12.32 13.02
C GLY A 32 -17.65 -13.51 12.24
N VAL A 33 -16.78 -13.26 11.27
CA VAL A 33 -16.03 -14.32 10.55
C VAL A 33 -14.77 -14.68 11.34
N ALA A 34 -14.56 -15.98 11.61
CA ALA A 34 -13.33 -16.46 12.22
C ALA A 34 -12.22 -16.53 11.14
N CYS A 35 -11.32 -15.55 11.13
CA CYS A 35 -10.26 -15.42 10.15
C CYS A 35 -8.93 -16.01 10.64
N ARG A 36 -8.18 -16.66 9.74
CA ARG A 36 -6.80 -17.10 9.94
C ARG A 36 -5.91 -16.58 8.84
N LEU A 37 -4.69 -16.17 9.19
CA LEU A 37 -3.67 -15.68 8.28
C LEU A 37 -2.60 -16.76 8.07
N TYR A 38 -2.30 -17.07 6.81
CA TYR A 38 -1.27 -18.01 6.39
C TYR A 38 -0.26 -17.29 5.51
N THR A 39 1.02 -17.45 5.81
CA THR A 39 2.10 -16.81 5.05
C THR A 39 3.38 -17.66 5.08
N ALA A 40 4.26 -17.45 4.09
CA ALA A 40 5.55 -18.13 4.04
C ALA A 40 6.53 -17.65 5.13
N ASP A 41 6.38 -16.41 5.59
CA ASP A 41 7.18 -15.83 6.67
C ASP A 41 6.26 -15.27 7.77
N PRO A 42 5.85 -16.10 8.76
CA PRO A 42 5.02 -15.66 9.88
C PRO A 42 5.62 -14.52 10.70
N ALA A 43 6.96 -14.45 10.81
CA ALA A 43 7.64 -13.40 11.57
C ALA A 43 7.40 -11.99 10.97
N ALA A 44 7.11 -11.89 9.67
CA ALA A 44 6.72 -10.63 9.06
C ALA A 44 5.36 -10.10 9.58
N ALA A 45 4.46 -10.99 9.96
CA ALA A 45 3.17 -10.61 10.57
C ALA A 45 3.36 -10.11 12.00
N ASP A 46 4.31 -10.66 12.76
CA ASP A 46 4.64 -10.22 14.12
C ASP A 46 5.08 -8.75 14.14
N ALA A 47 5.76 -8.29 13.10
CA ALA A 47 6.15 -6.89 12.94
C ALA A 47 4.94 -5.93 12.85
N LEU A 48 3.76 -6.45 12.50
CA LEU A 48 2.49 -5.74 12.48
C LEU A 48 1.60 -6.04 13.69
N GLY A 49 2.15 -6.72 14.71
CA GLY A 49 1.40 -7.14 15.90
C GLY A 49 0.33 -8.20 15.62
N ARG A 50 0.55 -9.06 14.62
CA ARG A 50 -0.40 -10.09 14.17
C ARG A 50 0.21 -11.48 14.18
N THR A 51 -0.59 -12.46 14.53
CA THR A 51 -0.20 -13.87 14.46
C THR A 51 -0.56 -14.45 13.10
N ALA A 52 0.39 -15.14 12.48
CA ALA A 52 0.18 -15.90 11.25
C ALA A 52 0.61 -17.35 11.44
N GLU A 53 -0.05 -18.24 10.70
CA GLU A 53 0.33 -19.65 10.59
C GLU A 53 1.26 -19.84 9.36
N PRO A 54 2.17 -20.81 9.42
CA PRO A 54 2.97 -21.17 8.23
C PRO A 54 2.07 -21.61 7.08
N LEU A 55 2.37 -21.14 5.88
CA LEU A 55 1.63 -21.52 4.68
C LEU A 55 1.82 -23.03 4.42
N PRO A 56 0.73 -23.82 4.33
CA PRO A 56 0.84 -25.24 4.06
C PRO A 56 1.44 -25.53 2.68
N ALA A 57 2.31 -26.53 2.60
CA ALA A 57 2.82 -27.06 1.34
C ALA A 57 2.49 -28.58 1.25
N PRO A 58 1.76 -29.03 0.24
CA PRO A 58 1.05 -28.25 -0.80
C PRO A 58 -0.17 -27.49 -0.24
N LEU A 59 -0.63 -26.46 -0.99
CA LEU A 59 -1.77 -25.62 -0.59
C LEU A 59 -3.10 -26.38 -0.41
N GLY A 60 -3.24 -27.54 -1.04
CA GLY A 60 -4.36 -28.46 -0.83
C GLY A 60 -4.47 -29.01 0.61
N LYS A 61 -3.47 -28.81 1.47
CA LYS A 61 -3.54 -29.12 2.92
C LYS A 61 -4.14 -27.99 3.76
N LEU A 62 -4.46 -26.83 3.16
CA LEU A 62 -5.15 -25.76 3.86
C LEU A 62 -6.46 -26.30 4.49
N PRO A 63 -6.80 -25.99 5.75
CA PRO A 63 -8.08 -26.38 6.35
C PRO A 63 -9.27 -25.92 5.51
N LYS A 64 -10.34 -26.72 5.40
CA LYS A 64 -11.56 -26.31 4.71
C LYS A 64 -12.19 -25.11 5.39
N THR A 65 -12.54 -24.09 4.62
CA THR A 65 -13.16 -22.84 5.08
C THR A 65 -14.35 -22.44 4.22
N ASP A 66 -15.07 -21.40 4.57
CA ASP A 66 -16.10 -20.83 3.70
C ASP A 66 -15.49 -19.88 2.66
N LEU A 67 -14.41 -19.18 3.02
CA LEU A 67 -13.74 -18.20 2.18
C LEU A 67 -12.21 -18.42 2.20
N VAL A 68 -11.59 -18.38 1.03
CA VAL A 68 -10.14 -18.16 0.90
C VAL A 68 -9.92 -16.83 0.19
N VAL A 69 -9.08 -15.97 0.79
CA VAL A 69 -8.60 -14.73 0.17
C VAL A 69 -7.10 -14.85 -0.07
N CYS A 70 -6.69 -14.71 -1.32
CA CYS A 70 -5.28 -14.73 -1.71
C CYS A 70 -4.77 -13.30 -1.95
N ASP A 71 -3.52 -13.03 -1.56
CA ASP A 71 -2.79 -11.82 -1.91
C ASP A 71 -1.34 -12.19 -2.22
N SER A 72 -1.10 -12.65 -3.45
CA SER A 72 0.19 -13.20 -3.87
C SER A 72 0.40 -13.07 -5.37
N TYR A 73 1.57 -12.59 -5.74
CA TYR A 73 2.03 -12.60 -7.14
C TYR A 73 2.65 -13.94 -7.57
N ARG A 74 2.84 -14.88 -6.64
CA ARG A 74 3.52 -16.16 -6.89
C ARG A 74 2.57 -17.31 -7.16
N LEU A 75 1.28 -17.18 -6.80
CA LEU A 75 0.30 -18.23 -7.01
C LEU A 75 0.01 -18.40 -8.51
N ASN A 76 0.10 -19.63 -8.97
CA ASN A 76 -0.22 -20.03 -10.33
C ASN A 76 -1.58 -20.74 -10.41
N GLU A 77 -2.00 -21.14 -11.60
CA GLU A 77 -3.29 -21.77 -11.85
C GLU A 77 -3.48 -23.07 -11.05
N SER A 78 -2.43 -23.88 -10.89
CA SER A 78 -2.51 -25.14 -10.12
C SER A 78 -2.70 -24.86 -8.62
N ASP A 79 -2.13 -23.76 -8.10
CA ASP A 79 -2.31 -23.32 -6.73
C ASP A 79 -3.75 -22.88 -6.47
N PHE A 80 -4.33 -22.08 -7.37
CA PHE A 80 -5.73 -21.67 -7.29
C PHE A 80 -6.67 -22.89 -7.40
N THR A 81 -6.36 -23.86 -8.25
CA THR A 81 -7.12 -25.12 -8.35
C THR A 81 -7.09 -25.90 -7.03
N ALA A 82 -5.93 -25.99 -6.40
CA ALA A 82 -5.80 -26.67 -5.10
C ALA A 82 -6.59 -25.94 -3.99
N LEU A 83 -6.56 -24.61 -3.96
CA LEU A 83 -7.30 -23.79 -3.02
C LEU A 83 -8.81 -23.84 -3.24
N ARG A 84 -9.27 -23.92 -4.50
CA ARG A 84 -10.69 -24.05 -4.82
C ARG A 84 -11.34 -25.28 -4.17
N GLY A 85 -10.61 -26.38 -4.07
CA GLY A 85 -11.08 -27.59 -3.35
C GLY A 85 -11.20 -27.40 -1.82
N ARG A 86 -10.79 -26.24 -1.28
CA ARG A 86 -10.73 -25.96 0.16
C ARG A 86 -11.73 -24.92 0.65
N CYS A 87 -12.47 -24.25 -0.26
CA CYS A 87 -13.41 -23.18 0.10
C CYS A 87 -14.70 -23.21 -0.73
N ARG A 88 -15.71 -22.48 -0.25
CA ARG A 88 -16.94 -22.21 -1.00
C ARG A 88 -16.76 -21.02 -1.94
N LEU A 89 -16.01 -20.01 -1.50
CA LEU A 89 -15.66 -18.82 -2.27
C LEU A 89 -14.14 -18.63 -2.27
N LEU A 90 -13.55 -18.48 -3.46
CA LEU A 90 -12.14 -18.16 -3.66
C LEU A 90 -12.02 -16.73 -4.20
N ALA A 91 -11.38 -15.85 -3.45
CA ALA A 91 -11.11 -14.47 -3.85
C ALA A 91 -9.61 -14.20 -3.92
N THR A 92 -9.19 -13.28 -4.77
CA THR A 92 -7.80 -12.82 -4.82
C THR A 92 -7.71 -11.30 -4.91
N LEU A 93 -6.74 -10.71 -4.19
CA LEU A 93 -6.25 -9.39 -4.52
C LEU A 93 -5.28 -9.52 -5.68
N ASP A 94 -5.46 -8.71 -6.70
CA ASP A 94 -4.58 -8.67 -7.88
C ASP A 94 -4.41 -7.24 -8.35
N ASP A 95 -3.18 -6.85 -8.69
CA ASP A 95 -2.83 -5.49 -9.09
C ASP A 95 -2.44 -5.38 -10.56
N THR A 96 -2.27 -6.51 -11.25
CA THR A 96 -1.53 -6.58 -12.51
C THR A 96 -2.35 -7.06 -13.71
N ALA A 97 -3.33 -7.93 -13.49
CA ALA A 97 -4.10 -8.59 -14.56
C ALA A 97 -3.18 -9.20 -15.64
N ASP A 98 -2.11 -9.88 -15.21
CA ASP A 98 -1.04 -10.39 -16.08
C ASP A 98 -1.11 -11.90 -16.32
N ARG A 99 -2.08 -12.59 -15.70
CA ARG A 99 -2.24 -14.05 -15.78
C ARG A 99 -3.70 -14.49 -15.63
N PRO A 100 -4.06 -15.71 -16.03
CA PRO A 100 -5.36 -16.28 -15.73
C PRO A 100 -5.62 -16.35 -14.21
N LEU A 101 -6.80 -15.92 -13.79
CA LEU A 101 -7.24 -15.92 -12.40
C LEU A 101 -8.51 -16.80 -12.25
N PRO A 102 -8.37 -18.12 -12.03
CA PRO A 102 -9.50 -19.04 -11.87
C PRO A 102 -10.10 -18.95 -10.47
N VAL A 103 -10.57 -17.75 -10.11
CA VAL A 103 -11.17 -17.40 -8.82
C VAL A 103 -12.62 -16.97 -9.00
N ASP A 104 -13.35 -16.75 -7.91
CA ASP A 104 -14.74 -16.28 -7.96
C ASP A 104 -14.83 -14.77 -7.88
N VAL A 105 -13.89 -14.14 -7.13
CA VAL A 105 -13.85 -12.69 -6.95
C VAL A 105 -12.42 -12.19 -7.12
N ILE A 106 -12.25 -11.17 -7.92
CA ILE A 106 -11.01 -10.40 -8.04
C ILE A 106 -11.21 -9.07 -7.33
N ILE A 107 -10.26 -8.69 -6.49
CA ILE A 107 -10.24 -7.43 -5.76
C ILE A 107 -9.04 -6.62 -6.23
N ASN A 108 -9.27 -5.41 -6.72
CA ASN A 108 -8.20 -4.48 -7.03
C ASN A 108 -8.58 -3.06 -6.56
N HIS A 109 -8.00 -2.61 -5.47
CA HIS A 109 -8.30 -1.34 -4.83
C HIS A 109 -7.57 -0.13 -5.44
N ASN A 110 -6.74 -0.34 -6.47
CA ASN A 110 -5.92 0.71 -7.06
C ASN A 110 -6.70 1.67 -7.94
N LEU A 111 -6.17 2.88 -8.12
CA LEU A 111 -6.77 3.95 -8.93
C LEU A 111 -6.88 3.61 -10.42
N TYR A 112 -6.06 2.69 -10.90
CA TYR A 112 -6.00 2.23 -12.29
C TYR A 112 -6.79 0.94 -12.54
N ALA A 113 -7.36 0.35 -11.51
CA ALA A 113 -7.96 -0.99 -11.56
C ALA A 113 -9.03 -1.16 -12.66
N ALA A 114 -9.85 -0.12 -12.90
CA ALA A 114 -10.88 -0.15 -13.95
C ALA A 114 -10.32 -0.16 -15.39
N GLN A 115 -9.00 0.02 -15.56
CA GLN A 115 -8.34 0.00 -16.88
C GLN A 115 -7.69 -1.34 -17.20
N LEU A 116 -7.66 -2.24 -16.21
CA LEU A 116 -7.12 -3.59 -16.38
C LEU A 116 -8.20 -4.50 -16.98
N GLY A 117 -7.86 -5.22 -18.03
CA GLY A 117 -8.76 -6.08 -18.79
C GLY A 117 -9.02 -7.42 -18.11
N TYR A 118 -9.52 -7.44 -16.86
CA TYR A 118 -9.82 -8.67 -16.13
C TYR A 118 -10.81 -9.60 -16.84
N GLU A 119 -11.74 -9.04 -17.62
CA GLU A 119 -12.74 -9.79 -18.41
C GLU A 119 -12.13 -10.71 -19.46
N ALA A 120 -10.91 -10.42 -19.92
CA ALA A 120 -10.16 -11.29 -20.83
C ALA A 120 -9.47 -12.46 -20.11
N LEU A 121 -9.31 -12.39 -18.80
CA LEU A 121 -8.53 -13.32 -17.99
C LEU A 121 -9.37 -14.18 -17.05
N SER A 122 -10.59 -13.75 -16.75
CA SER A 122 -11.44 -14.40 -15.76
C SER A 122 -12.92 -14.09 -15.98
N THR A 123 -13.78 -15.02 -15.55
CA THR A 123 -15.24 -14.83 -15.42
C THR A 123 -15.63 -14.41 -14.00
N ALA A 124 -14.65 -14.10 -13.16
CA ALA A 124 -14.87 -13.71 -11.78
C ALA A 124 -15.61 -12.36 -11.66
N LYS A 125 -16.31 -12.17 -10.57
CA LYS A 125 -16.80 -10.83 -10.18
C LYS A 125 -15.59 -9.95 -9.87
N VAL A 126 -15.53 -8.76 -10.47
CA VAL A 126 -14.44 -7.82 -10.27
C VAL A 126 -14.90 -6.68 -9.35
N LEU A 127 -14.24 -6.51 -8.21
CA LEU A 127 -14.41 -5.42 -7.26
C LEU A 127 -13.19 -4.48 -7.40
N ALA A 128 -13.32 -3.49 -8.27
CA ALA A 128 -12.21 -2.67 -8.72
C ALA A 128 -12.41 -1.18 -8.43
N GLY A 129 -11.30 -0.51 -8.11
CA GLY A 129 -11.23 0.94 -7.99
C GLY A 129 -11.24 1.48 -6.56
N PRO A 130 -11.21 2.82 -6.41
CA PRO A 130 -11.01 3.50 -5.14
C PRO A 130 -12.16 3.32 -4.13
N ASP A 131 -13.35 2.92 -4.56
CA ASP A 131 -14.45 2.57 -3.65
C ASP A 131 -14.10 1.39 -2.74
N TYR A 132 -13.17 0.55 -3.18
CA TYR A 132 -12.65 -0.60 -2.45
C TYR A 132 -11.28 -0.36 -1.82
N ALA A 133 -10.87 0.90 -1.70
CA ALA A 133 -9.57 1.28 -1.16
C ALA A 133 -9.32 0.69 0.23
N LEU A 134 -8.23 -0.06 0.35
CA LEU A 134 -7.80 -0.66 1.61
C LEU A 134 -6.92 0.34 2.37
N VAL A 135 -7.55 1.26 3.07
CA VAL A 135 -6.94 2.24 3.97
C VAL A 135 -7.49 2.09 5.38
N ASN A 136 -6.68 2.40 6.39
CA ASN A 136 -7.06 2.28 7.78
C ASN A 136 -7.65 3.57 8.35
N ASP A 137 -8.28 3.48 9.52
CA ASP A 137 -8.91 4.61 10.21
C ASP A 137 -7.95 5.75 10.52
N LYS A 138 -6.65 5.45 10.77
CA LYS A 138 -5.64 6.48 11.02
C LYS A 138 -5.39 7.33 9.77
N VAL A 139 -5.39 6.73 8.57
CA VAL A 139 -5.27 7.45 7.30
C VAL A 139 -6.47 8.38 7.13
N MET A 140 -7.68 7.92 7.44
CA MET A 140 -8.89 8.73 7.33
C MET A 140 -8.94 9.85 8.38
N ALA A 141 -8.50 9.57 9.63
CA ALA A 141 -8.34 10.59 10.66
C ALA A 141 -7.33 11.66 10.25
N ALA A 142 -6.19 11.25 9.67
CA ALA A 142 -5.18 12.16 9.12
C ALA A 142 -5.73 13.02 7.97
N ALA A 143 -6.52 12.43 7.07
CA ALA A 143 -7.20 13.16 5.99
C ALA A 143 -8.21 14.19 6.55
N HIS A 144 -8.93 13.84 7.61
CA HIS A 144 -9.84 14.77 8.29
C HIS A 144 -9.08 15.91 8.97
N HIS A 145 -8.01 15.59 9.72
CA HIS A 145 -7.15 16.57 10.36
C HIS A 145 -6.60 17.59 9.35
N ARG A 146 -6.08 17.09 8.22
CA ARG A 146 -5.52 17.93 7.17
C ARG A 146 -6.51 18.91 6.56
N ARG A 147 -7.79 18.56 6.46
CA ARG A 147 -8.83 19.46 5.94
C ARG A 147 -9.11 20.65 6.84
N SER A 148 -8.85 20.52 8.13
CA SER A 148 -9.13 21.55 9.15
C SER A 148 -7.87 22.29 9.62
N HIS A 149 -6.68 21.85 9.24
CA HIS A 149 -5.41 22.44 9.67
C HIS A 149 -4.50 22.70 8.46
N PRO A 150 -3.92 23.91 8.34
CA PRO A 150 -2.98 24.20 7.28
C PRO A 150 -1.72 23.33 7.43
N PRO A 151 -1.17 22.79 6.34
CA PRO A 151 0.04 21.98 6.40
C PRO A 151 1.26 22.85 6.76
N GLU A 152 2.19 22.24 7.48
CA GLU A 152 3.51 22.80 7.76
C GLU A 152 4.37 22.84 6.48
N ASN A 153 5.38 23.71 6.45
CA ASN A 153 6.36 23.71 5.37
C ASN A 153 7.31 22.49 5.49
N ALA A 154 6.78 21.31 5.27
CA ALA A 154 7.47 20.03 5.43
C ALA A 154 7.25 19.10 4.23
N VAL A 155 8.26 18.29 3.94
CA VAL A 155 8.25 17.22 2.94
C VAL A 155 8.51 15.89 3.63
N VAL A 156 7.66 14.92 3.40
CA VAL A 156 7.91 13.54 3.85
C VAL A 156 8.56 12.76 2.71
N ILE A 157 9.72 12.16 2.99
CA ILE A 157 10.46 11.31 2.03
C ILE A 157 10.42 9.86 2.48
N SER A 158 10.05 8.94 1.55
CA SER A 158 10.15 7.49 1.78
C SER A 158 10.29 6.71 0.48
N PHE A 159 11.19 5.73 0.49
CA PHE A 159 11.38 4.77 -0.61
C PHE A 159 10.96 3.34 -0.22
N GLY A 160 10.07 3.23 0.77
CA GLY A 160 9.45 1.98 1.18
C GLY A 160 10.27 1.14 2.15
N GLY A 161 9.75 -0.07 2.45
CA GLY A 161 10.31 -0.92 3.50
C GLY A 161 11.65 -1.58 3.18
N THR A 162 12.11 -1.53 1.92
CA THR A 162 13.40 -2.09 1.48
C THR A 162 14.53 -1.07 1.50
N ASP A 163 14.23 0.24 1.48
CA ASP A 163 15.23 1.30 1.59
C ASP A 163 15.65 1.49 3.07
N ASP A 164 16.95 1.53 3.30
CA ASP A 164 17.55 1.85 4.61
C ASP A 164 17.78 3.37 4.80
N GLY A 165 17.27 4.19 3.88
CA GLY A 165 17.47 5.63 3.85
C GLY A 165 18.62 6.10 2.96
N ALA A 166 19.31 5.21 2.26
CA ALA A 166 20.40 5.59 1.37
C ALA A 166 19.92 6.38 0.15
N ILE A 167 18.78 5.99 -0.43
CA ILE A 167 18.13 6.73 -1.52
C ILE A 167 17.59 8.05 -0.98
N ALA A 168 16.89 7.99 0.14
CA ALA A 168 16.32 9.17 0.78
C ALA A 168 17.38 10.22 1.13
N ALA A 169 18.59 9.80 1.57
CA ALA A 169 19.69 10.73 1.86
C ALA A 169 20.13 11.52 0.63
N LYS A 170 20.24 10.88 -0.53
CA LYS A 170 20.60 11.56 -1.79
C LYS A 170 19.54 12.59 -2.18
N VAL A 171 18.27 12.20 -2.15
CA VAL A 171 17.16 13.10 -2.50
C VAL A 171 17.05 14.26 -1.49
N ALA A 172 17.18 13.99 -0.20
CA ALA A 172 17.16 15.03 0.85
C ALA A 172 18.33 16.00 0.71
N GLY A 173 19.54 15.50 0.40
CA GLY A 173 20.71 16.34 0.13
C GLY A 173 20.49 17.31 -1.02
N GLU A 174 19.92 16.83 -2.13
CA GLU A 174 19.56 17.68 -3.27
C GLU A 174 18.46 18.69 -2.91
N LEU A 175 17.48 18.30 -2.11
CA LEU A 175 16.37 19.16 -1.74
C LEU A 175 16.79 20.28 -0.76
N LEU A 176 17.76 20.04 0.12
CA LEU A 176 18.28 21.03 1.08
C LEU A 176 18.78 22.31 0.43
N SER A 177 19.38 22.20 -0.77
CA SER A 177 19.88 23.35 -1.52
C SER A 177 18.80 24.11 -2.30
N ARG A 178 17.57 23.53 -2.43
CA ARG A 178 16.52 24.02 -3.32
C ARG A 178 15.33 24.64 -2.61
N CYS A 179 15.14 24.35 -1.32
CA CYS A 179 14.04 24.88 -0.51
C CYS A 179 14.41 24.96 0.97
N ASP A 180 13.59 25.65 1.75
CA ASP A 180 13.70 25.80 3.21
C ASP A 180 12.77 24.88 4.01
N ALA A 181 12.05 23.97 3.36
CA ALA A 181 11.14 23.05 4.02
C ALA A 181 11.87 22.08 4.97
N ARG A 182 11.22 21.72 6.07
CA ARG A 182 11.65 20.58 6.89
C ARG A 182 11.52 19.30 6.06
N ILE A 183 12.47 18.40 6.20
CA ILE A 183 12.54 17.13 5.48
C ILE A 183 12.40 16.00 6.52
N ASP A 184 11.25 15.36 6.53
CA ASP A 184 10.94 14.21 7.38
C ASP A 184 11.22 12.92 6.60
N VAL A 185 12.25 12.16 6.96
CA VAL A 185 12.64 10.93 6.27
C VAL A 185 12.15 9.73 7.06
N ILE A 186 11.38 8.86 6.41
CA ILE A 186 10.86 7.63 7.03
C ILE A 186 11.67 6.43 6.57
N VAL A 187 12.24 5.71 7.53
CA VAL A 187 12.91 4.42 7.34
C VAL A 187 12.13 3.36 8.14
N ALA A 188 11.95 2.17 7.54
CA ALA A 188 11.23 1.08 8.20
C ALA A 188 11.86 0.73 9.56
N ALA A 189 11.02 0.46 10.57
CA ALA A 189 11.48 0.14 11.93
C ALA A 189 12.42 -1.08 11.97
N SER A 190 12.22 -2.04 11.06
CA SER A 190 13.05 -3.25 10.88
C SER A 190 14.43 -2.99 10.27
N ARG A 191 14.67 -1.79 9.73
CA ARG A 191 15.94 -1.44 9.08
C ARG A 191 16.83 -0.60 9.99
N GLN A 192 18.14 -0.83 9.90
CA GLN A 192 19.14 0.10 10.46
C GLN A 192 19.34 1.22 9.42
N PRO A 193 19.19 2.48 9.81
CA PRO A 193 19.39 3.59 8.87
C PRO A 193 20.83 3.63 8.35
N ALA A 194 20.99 3.86 7.06
CA ALA A 194 22.28 4.06 6.42
C ALA A 194 23.06 5.23 7.07
N ALA A 195 24.40 5.15 7.06
CA ALA A 195 25.24 6.22 7.60
C ALA A 195 24.91 7.58 6.95
N ALA A 196 24.74 7.60 5.63
CA ALA A 196 24.46 8.82 4.87
C ALA A 196 23.25 9.60 5.40
N ILE A 197 22.14 8.94 5.74
CA ILE A 197 20.95 9.66 6.26
C ILE A 197 21.14 10.08 7.72
N ARG A 198 21.86 9.29 8.53
CA ARG A 198 22.17 9.68 9.90
C ARG A 198 23.06 10.92 9.95
N ASP A 199 24.12 10.94 9.14
CA ASP A 199 25.09 12.06 9.06
C ASP A 199 24.40 13.31 8.51
N LEU A 200 23.50 13.16 7.52
CA LEU A 200 22.72 14.27 6.98
C LEU A 200 21.80 14.88 8.04
N ALA A 201 21.11 14.06 8.82
CA ALA A 201 20.24 14.52 9.90
C ALA A 201 21.04 15.21 11.04
N GLN A 202 22.22 14.68 11.37
CA GLN A 202 23.11 15.30 12.37
C GLN A 202 23.67 16.65 11.89
N SER A 203 23.99 16.77 10.61
CA SER A 203 24.56 18.00 10.03
C SER A 203 23.49 19.09 9.82
N HIS A 204 22.21 18.73 9.79
CA HIS A 204 21.10 19.67 9.55
C HIS A 204 19.98 19.51 10.61
N PRO A 205 20.29 19.76 11.90
CA PRO A 205 19.34 19.56 12.99
C PRO A 205 18.10 20.44 12.80
N GLY A 206 16.90 19.84 12.97
CA GLY A 206 15.62 20.52 12.76
C GLY A 206 15.21 20.71 11.30
N ARG A 207 16.14 20.56 10.35
CA ARG A 207 15.85 20.59 8.90
C ARG A 207 15.65 19.19 8.32
N VAL A 208 16.46 18.22 8.74
CA VAL A 208 16.32 16.81 8.37
C VAL A 208 16.01 16.02 9.63
N VAL A 209 14.85 15.38 9.65
CA VAL A 209 14.39 14.58 10.78
C VAL A 209 14.21 13.14 10.34
N LEU A 210 14.93 12.22 10.98
CA LEU A 210 14.86 10.79 10.68
C LEU A 210 13.83 10.12 11.60
N HIS A 211 12.85 9.44 11.00
CA HIS A 211 11.79 8.74 11.68
C HIS A 211 11.90 7.22 11.49
N ARG A 212 11.79 6.48 12.61
CA ARG A 212 11.70 5.01 12.64
C ARG A 212 10.51 4.60 13.50
N GLY A 213 9.64 3.75 12.94
CA GLY A 213 8.45 3.30 13.68
C GLY A 213 7.46 4.41 14.03
N ALA A 214 7.47 5.50 13.27
CA ALA A 214 6.59 6.63 13.48
C ALA A 214 5.14 6.33 13.09
N ASP A 215 4.21 7.14 13.59
CA ASP A 215 2.85 7.21 13.09
C ASP A 215 2.86 7.92 11.72
N VAL A 216 2.96 7.13 10.66
CA VAL A 216 3.09 7.63 9.28
C VAL A 216 1.90 8.50 8.86
N PRO A 217 0.63 8.12 9.08
CA PRO A 217 -0.50 8.98 8.78
C PRO A 217 -0.43 10.35 9.47
N ALA A 218 -0.01 10.38 10.73
CA ALA A 218 0.16 11.65 11.46
C ALA A 218 1.22 12.54 10.81
N LEU A 219 2.40 12.00 10.47
CA LEU A 219 3.44 12.74 9.76
C LEU A 219 2.95 13.28 8.41
N LEU A 220 2.28 12.43 7.63
CA LEU A 220 1.72 12.82 6.34
C LEU A 220 0.68 13.94 6.49
N SER A 221 -0.17 13.92 7.53
CA SER A 221 -1.22 14.93 7.69
C SER A 221 -0.69 16.35 7.84
N HIS A 222 0.50 16.50 8.41
CA HIS A 222 1.15 17.81 8.64
C HIS A 222 2.00 18.28 7.45
N ALA A 223 2.45 17.39 6.58
CA ALA A 223 3.34 17.74 5.49
C ALA A 223 2.62 18.39 4.30
N ARG A 224 3.31 19.22 3.53
CA ARG A 224 2.80 19.77 2.26
C ARG A 224 2.92 18.79 1.12
N LEU A 225 3.94 17.94 1.12
CA LEU A 225 4.33 17.13 0.00
C LEU A 225 4.87 15.77 0.46
N TYR A 226 4.51 14.72 -0.27
CA TYR A 226 5.15 13.42 -0.23
C TYR A 226 6.10 13.27 -1.42
N LEU A 227 7.31 12.79 -1.18
CA LEU A 227 8.34 12.57 -2.17
C LEU A 227 8.90 11.15 -2.01
N GLY A 228 8.77 10.29 -3.02
CA GLY A 228 9.33 8.95 -2.89
C GLY A 228 8.74 7.88 -3.78
N ALA A 229 8.84 6.62 -3.32
CA ALA A 229 8.36 5.47 -4.08
C ALA A 229 6.84 5.48 -4.26
N ALA A 230 6.38 5.01 -5.44
CA ALA A 230 4.96 4.89 -5.78
C ALA A 230 4.34 3.60 -5.23
N GLY A 231 4.53 3.34 -3.92
CA GLY A 231 4.02 2.17 -3.20
C GLY A 231 2.85 2.49 -2.28
N MET A 232 2.61 1.64 -1.27
CA MET A 232 1.48 1.78 -0.33
C MET A 232 1.48 3.15 0.38
N MET A 233 2.65 3.67 0.78
CA MET A 233 2.73 4.96 1.46
C MET A 233 2.31 6.13 0.56
N SER A 234 2.61 6.07 -0.74
CA SER A 234 2.11 7.07 -1.69
C SER A 234 0.59 7.00 -1.85
N PHE A 235 0.02 5.82 -1.78
CA PHE A 235 -1.43 5.64 -1.81
C PHE A 235 -2.10 6.20 -0.54
N GLU A 236 -1.51 5.99 0.63
CA GLU A 236 -1.96 6.61 1.89
C GLU A 236 -1.83 8.14 1.84
N ALA A 237 -0.68 8.66 1.36
CA ALA A 237 -0.47 10.09 1.18
C ALA A 237 -1.50 10.72 0.21
N PHE A 238 -1.83 10.00 -0.88
CA PHE A 238 -2.90 10.38 -1.79
C PHE A 238 -4.27 10.43 -1.09
N ALA A 239 -4.60 9.39 -0.32
CA ALA A 239 -5.86 9.33 0.43
C ALA A 239 -5.99 10.46 1.47
N ILE A 240 -4.87 10.85 2.09
CA ILE A 240 -4.81 11.99 3.03
C ILE A 240 -4.94 13.34 2.31
N GLY A 241 -4.64 13.40 1.00
CA GLY A 241 -4.74 14.62 0.19
C GLY A 241 -3.46 15.44 0.14
N LEU A 242 -2.30 14.81 0.20
CA LEU A 242 -1.01 15.49 -0.05
C LEU A 242 -0.79 15.67 -1.56
N PHE A 243 0.04 16.65 -1.90
CA PHE A 243 0.69 16.63 -3.20
C PHE A 243 1.79 15.56 -3.22
N LEU A 244 1.88 14.82 -4.32
CA LEU A 244 2.85 13.74 -4.48
C LEU A 244 3.83 14.03 -5.62
N VAL A 245 5.10 13.75 -5.36
CA VAL A 245 6.13 13.55 -6.37
C VAL A 245 6.62 12.12 -6.24
N VAL A 246 6.29 11.26 -7.18
CA VAL A 246 6.55 9.83 -7.04
C VAL A 246 7.49 9.31 -8.12
N VAL A 247 8.18 8.21 -7.79
CA VAL A 247 8.99 7.43 -8.72
C VAL A 247 8.66 5.95 -8.55
N PRO A 248 8.39 5.20 -9.63
CA PRO A 248 8.30 3.75 -9.54
C PRO A 248 9.70 3.17 -9.34
N ILE A 249 9.91 2.41 -8.26
CA ILE A 249 11.16 1.69 -7.97
C ILE A 249 11.03 0.19 -8.22
N ALA A 250 9.86 -0.26 -8.65
CA ALA A 250 9.54 -1.62 -9.07
C ALA A 250 8.46 -1.58 -10.16
N ASP A 251 8.43 -2.58 -11.04
CA ASP A 251 7.54 -2.61 -12.21
C ASP A 251 6.06 -2.53 -11.83
N ASN A 252 5.64 -3.21 -10.77
CA ASN A 252 4.28 -3.19 -10.26
C ASN A 252 3.82 -1.82 -9.71
N GLN A 253 4.73 -0.87 -9.50
CA GLN A 253 4.40 0.48 -9.04
C GLN A 253 4.10 1.45 -10.18
N ARG A 254 4.54 1.14 -11.40
CA ARG A 254 4.40 2.04 -12.56
C ARG A 254 2.93 2.39 -12.87
N PRO A 255 1.98 1.45 -12.93
CA PRO A 255 0.58 1.80 -13.21
C PRO A 255 -0.03 2.72 -12.15
N GLY A 256 0.35 2.54 -10.88
CA GLY A 256 -0.07 3.43 -9.78
C GLY A 256 0.50 4.83 -9.91
N ALA A 257 1.79 4.95 -10.24
CA ALA A 257 2.45 6.23 -10.47
C ALA A 257 1.82 7.00 -11.65
N GLU A 258 1.57 6.31 -12.76
CA GLU A 258 0.91 6.88 -13.94
C GLU A 258 -0.54 7.31 -13.65
N ALA A 259 -1.25 6.54 -12.81
CA ALA A 259 -2.59 6.91 -12.41
C ALA A 259 -2.62 8.24 -11.63
N LEU A 260 -1.63 8.51 -10.79
CA LEU A 260 -1.52 9.74 -10.01
C LEU A 260 -1.37 11.00 -10.88
N LEU A 261 -0.79 10.89 -12.10
CA LEU A 261 -0.72 12.01 -13.04
C LEU A 261 -2.11 12.57 -13.38
N ARG A 262 -3.13 11.71 -13.50
CA ARG A 262 -4.51 12.12 -13.82
C ARG A 262 -5.17 12.92 -12.70
N TYR A 263 -4.64 12.81 -11.49
CA TYR A 263 -5.09 13.57 -10.33
C TYR A 263 -4.26 14.84 -10.08
N GLY A 264 -3.32 15.17 -10.99
CA GLY A 264 -2.52 16.39 -10.94
C GLY A 264 -1.22 16.27 -10.13
N HIS A 265 -0.80 15.06 -9.80
CA HIS A 265 0.48 14.79 -9.12
C HIS A 265 1.63 14.68 -10.12
N ASP A 266 2.87 14.69 -9.64
CA ASP A 266 4.06 14.55 -10.47
C ASP A 266 4.64 13.13 -10.37
N MET A 267 5.14 12.63 -11.49
CA MET A 267 5.90 11.39 -11.57
C MET A 267 7.25 11.63 -12.25
N VAL A 268 8.31 11.09 -11.68
CA VAL A 268 9.63 10.95 -12.32
C VAL A 268 9.74 9.51 -12.81
N ALA A 269 10.05 9.30 -14.07
CA ALA A 269 9.95 7.99 -14.71
C ALA A 269 10.97 6.97 -14.18
N GLU A 270 12.14 7.45 -13.77
CA GLU A 270 13.26 6.66 -13.23
C GLU A 270 13.82 7.33 -11.98
N LEU A 271 14.50 6.55 -11.13
CA LEU A 271 15.08 7.03 -9.89
C LEU A 271 16.24 8.02 -10.18
N ASP A 272 15.94 9.28 -10.09
CA ASP A 272 16.86 10.40 -10.28
C ASP A 272 16.69 11.37 -9.10
N PRO A 273 17.60 11.37 -8.11
CA PRO A 273 17.49 12.20 -6.92
C PRO A 273 17.42 13.70 -7.23
N GLU A 274 18.14 14.19 -8.23
CA GLU A 274 18.15 15.59 -8.62
C GLU A 274 16.80 16.02 -9.20
N LYS A 275 16.25 15.24 -10.16
CA LYS A 275 14.93 15.53 -10.74
C LYS A 275 13.82 15.46 -9.71
N LEU A 276 13.86 14.46 -8.81
CA LEU A 276 12.90 14.35 -7.71
C LEU A 276 12.90 15.60 -6.83
N ALA A 277 14.09 16.07 -6.42
CA ALA A 277 14.24 17.26 -5.61
C ALA A 277 13.82 18.53 -6.37
N GLU A 278 14.12 18.64 -7.67
CA GLU A 278 13.69 19.77 -8.53
C GLU A 278 12.16 19.84 -8.60
N HIS A 279 11.49 18.72 -8.90
CA HIS A 279 10.02 18.65 -8.93
C HIS A 279 9.43 19.04 -7.59
N ALA A 280 9.94 18.50 -6.47
CA ALA A 280 9.45 18.83 -5.13
C ALA A 280 9.64 20.32 -4.81
N ALA A 281 10.83 20.89 -5.04
CA ALA A 281 11.10 22.30 -4.78
C ALA A 281 10.22 23.24 -5.62
N ARG A 282 9.99 22.94 -6.88
CA ARG A 282 9.08 23.68 -7.75
C ARG A 282 7.65 23.68 -7.19
N ARG A 283 7.16 22.53 -6.75
CA ARG A 283 5.80 22.35 -6.21
C ARG A 283 5.60 22.97 -4.85
N LEU A 284 6.63 23.03 -4.02
CA LEU A 284 6.58 23.77 -2.76
C LEU A 284 6.43 25.30 -2.97
N LYS A 285 7.06 25.84 -4.02
CA LYS A 285 6.96 27.27 -4.40
C LYS A 285 5.62 27.60 -5.06
N SER A 286 5.12 26.70 -5.89
CA SER A 286 3.88 26.86 -6.67
C SER A 286 3.02 25.61 -6.54
N PRO A 287 2.24 25.47 -5.44
CA PRO A 287 1.39 24.32 -5.24
C PRO A 287 0.36 24.20 -6.36
N PRO A 288 0.24 23.03 -7.00
CA PRO A 288 -0.78 22.81 -8.02
C PRO A 288 -2.16 22.61 -7.40
N VAL A 289 -3.18 22.76 -8.22
CA VAL A 289 -4.50 22.24 -7.91
C VAL A 289 -4.47 20.72 -8.12
N ILE A 290 -4.78 19.97 -7.08
CA ILE A 290 -4.91 18.50 -7.14
C ILE A 290 -6.37 18.09 -7.04
N THR A 291 -6.72 17.00 -7.69
CA THR A 291 -7.99 16.33 -7.47
C THR A 291 -7.87 15.45 -6.24
N LEU A 292 -8.74 15.65 -5.26
CA LEU A 292 -8.75 14.82 -4.07
C LEU A 292 -9.15 13.39 -4.40
N ALA A 293 -8.59 12.46 -3.65
CA ALA A 293 -8.91 11.05 -3.79
C ALA A 293 -10.40 10.79 -3.49
N PRO A 294 -11.09 10.01 -4.32
CA PRO A 294 -12.44 9.55 -4.02
C PRO A 294 -12.43 8.38 -3.04
N ILE A 295 -11.68 8.51 -1.93
CA ILE A 295 -11.48 7.46 -0.92
C ILE A 295 -12.18 7.91 0.37
N ASP A 296 -13.15 7.12 0.83
CA ASP A 296 -13.97 7.43 1.99
C ASP A 296 -13.68 6.56 3.23
N GLY A 297 -12.70 5.65 3.12
CA GLY A 297 -12.29 4.74 4.20
C GLY A 297 -13.20 3.52 4.42
N LYS A 298 -14.27 3.37 3.65
CA LYS A 298 -15.22 2.26 3.80
C LYS A 298 -14.94 1.07 2.87
N GLY A 299 -13.82 1.09 2.16
CA GLY A 299 -13.41 0.03 1.25
C GLY A 299 -13.36 -1.36 1.90
N PRO A 300 -12.69 -1.54 3.06
CA PRO A 300 -12.65 -2.83 3.75
C PRO A 300 -14.05 -3.35 4.12
N GLU A 301 -14.93 -2.47 4.61
CA GLU A 301 -16.31 -2.84 4.98
C GLU A 301 -17.16 -3.24 3.77
N ARG A 302 -17.01 -2.52 2.63
CA ARG A 302 -17.68 -2.86 1.37
C ARG A 302 -17.20 -4.20 0.85
N LEU A 303 -15.90 -4.43 0.81
CA LEU A 303 -15.33 -5.71 0.40
C LEU A 303 -15.83 -6.86 1.26
N ALA A 304 -15.81 -6.69 2.57
CA ALA A 304 -16.34 -7.70 3.49
C ALA A 304 -17.83 -7.99 3.24
N ALA A 305 -18.65 -6.96 2.99
CA ALA A 305 -20.07 -7.14 2.68
C ALA A 305 -20.29 -7.86 1.35
N GLU A 306 -19.54 -7.50 0.30
CA GLU A 306 -19.61 -8.15 -1.02
C GLU A 306 -19.21 -9.62 -0.94
N LEU A 307 -18.10 -9.95 -0.26
CA LEU A 307 -17.65 -11.34 -0.11
C LEU A 307 -18.65 -12.19 0.67
N LEU A 308 -19.24 -11.64 1.74
CA LEU A 308 -20.28 -12.35 2.50
C LEU A 308 -21.56 -12.55 1.70
N HIS A 309 -21.94 -11.58 0.87
CA HIS A 309 -23.07 -11.70 -0.04
C HIS A 309 -22.82 -12.83 -1.08
N GLU A 310 -21.64 -12.85 -1.70
CA GLU A 310 -21.28 -13.90 -2.67
C GLU A 310 -21.28 -15.31 -2.06
N ILE A 311 -20.81 -15.44 -0.80
CA ILE A 311 -20.85 -16.74 -0.10
C ILE A 311 -22.30 -17.18 0.14
N ALA A 312 -23.18 -16.23 0.49
CA ALA A 312 -24.59 -16.55 0.77
C ALA A 312 -25.35 -17.01 -0.49
N GLN A 313 -24.94 -16.59 -1.68
CA GLN A 313 -25.52 -17.04 -2.95
C GLN A 313 -25.07 -18.45 -3.38
N ARG A 314 -24.05 -19.00 -2.72
CA ARG A 314 -23.47 -20.32 -3.04
C ARG A 314 -23.94 -21.35 -2.00
N HIS A 315 -24.85 -22.18 -2.41
CA HIS A 315 -25.38 -23.29 -1.60
C HIS A 315 -24.53 -24.55 -1.74
#